data_19aa01746f057aff6d64cb70b74a597d
#
_entry.id   19aa01746f057aff6d64cb70b74a597d
#
_cell.length_a   1.000
_cell.length_b   1.000
_cell.length_c   1.000
_cell.angle_alpha   90.00
_cell.angle_beta   90.00
_cell.angle_gamma   90.00
#
_symmetry.space_group_name_H-M   'P 1'
#
loop_
_entity.id
_entity.type
_entity.pdbx_description
1 polymer ?
#
loop_
_entity_poly.entity_id
_entity_poly.type
_entity_poly.pdbx_seq_one_letter_code
_entity_poly.pdbx_strand_id
1 'polypeptide(L)'
;MGENIRVSILLLSTFLVACGGGGSGDSNSDKPSKNDGKLPTDTETSQGKPLTEKLQETPEDTNTPSVGGTPAEKTETIPISTVSNKNHPTASIAGMNLISLERQACGLGGLSYDNDLEHLSVQHAQYIQHMFSNANVSSFNAHSQQPLVGLEKTTGINNPYYSGVNFKDRLIAANYPNSSYIAGENISHRTAYSSNGLSLSPDTHAIDMARGLLSAPYHMRTLVNPNMNSTGAGLVTYTPFEKDANTSKGYLFVTSIAGSMTTPKDIANKIITYPCAASTGVKTGLFNESPNPVQGTNRNLATDPIGHPVHIRLADANTIKVSNVKIIDVKRNINIPINMIDTDNDPHKGTSYQLPANEAFILPITDNLKSCEVGNRKGQNCGLYGNSDYQVSFDILINNKNLETRKFTFKTGPVNYS
;
A
#
# COMPACT_ATOMS: atom_id res chain seq x y z
N MET A 1 -36.43 -11.53 -29.80
CA MET A 1 -35.69 -10.31 -30.10
C MET A 1 -35.09 -9.86 -28.77
N GLY A 2 -33.86 -10.21 -28.53
CA GLY A 2 -33.13 -9.84 -27.29
C GLY A 2 -32.23 -8.66 -27.59
N GLU A 3 -32.58 -7.49 -27.09
CA GLU A 3 -31.72 -6.32 -27.17
C GLU A 3 -30.51 -6.52 -26.27
N ASN A 4 -29.35 -6.62 -26.89
CA ASN A 4 -28.05 -6.58 -26.20
C ASN A 4 -27.82 -5.15 -25.65
N ILE A 5 -28.08 -4.94 -24.39
CA ILE A 5 -27.75 -3.71 -23.69
C ILE A 5 -26.22 -3.64 -23.60
N ARG A 6 -25.62 -2.81 -24.45
CA ARG A 6 -24.17 -2.49 -24.35
C ARG A 6 -23.97 -1.46 -23.27
N VAL A 7 -23.54 -1.90 -22.11
CA VAL A 7 -23.04 -1.00 -21.07
C VAL A 7 -21.59 -0.68 -21.43
N SER A 8 -21.38 0.49 -22.03
CA SER A 8 -20.03 1.04 -22.22
C SER A 8 -19.66 1.79 -20.96
N ILE A 9 -18.97 1.12 -20.03
CA ILE A 9 -18.33 1.77 -18.89
C ILE A 9 -16.98 2.27 -19.39
N LEU A 10 -16.90 3.57 -19.68
CA LEU A 10 -15.61 4.21 -19.97
C LEU A 10 -14.98 4.62 -18.64
N LEU A 11 -14.00 3.84 -18.20
CA LEU A 11 -13.27 4.10 -16.98
C LEU A 11 -12.00 4.89 -17.30
N LEU A 12 -12.00 6.15 -16.93
CA LEU A 12 -10.86 7.03 -17.08
C LEU A 12 -10.08 7.10 -15.75
N SER A 13 -8.82 6.72 -15.85
CA SER A 13 -7.70 6.93 -14.92
C SER A 13 -7.96 6.78 -13.42
N THR A 14 -7.57 5.64 -12.88
CA THR A 14 -7.21 5.51 -11.47
C THR A 14 -5.82 6.11 -11.27
N PHE A 15 -5.71 7.17 -10.47
CA PHE A 15 -4.43 7.60 -9.93
C PHE A 15 -4.21 6.88 -8.60
N LEU A 16 -3.25 5.98 -8.56
CA LEU A 16 -2.70 5.44 -7.32
C LEU A 16 -1.47 6.28 -6.98
N VAL A 17 -1.47 6.89 -5.81
CA VAL A 17 -0.34 7.71 -5.36
C VAL A 17 0.27 7.04 -4.14
N ALA A 18 1.53 6.62 -4.26
CA ALA A 18 2.24 5.93 -3.21
C ALA A 18 2.72 6.89 -2.10
N CYS A 19 2.64 6.42 -0.88
CA CYS A 19 3.26 7.05 0.26
C CYS A 19 4.58 6.34 0.60
N GLY A 20 5.69 7.05 0.49
CA GLY A 20 6.95 6.62 1.08
C GLY A 20 6.89 6.75 2.60
N GLY A 21 7.12 5.65 3.32
CA GLY A 21 7.24 5.67 4.78
C GLY A 21 8.28 6.70 5.23
N GLY A 22 7.93 7.51 6.21
CA GLY A 22 8.78 8.57 6.73
C GLY A 22 10.09 8.04 7.29
N GLY A 23 11.18 8.29 6.57
CA GLY A 23 12.52 8.32 7.12
C GLY A 23 12.83 9.77 7.44
N SER A 24 13.15 10.09 8.69
CA SER A 24 13.67 11.38 9.10
C SER A 24 15.00 11.65 8.39
N GLY A 25 15.01 12.59 7.47
CA GLY A 25 16.19 13.11 6.82
C GLY A 25 16.01 14.61 6.60
N ASP A 26 16.63 15.40 7.44
CA ASP A 26 16.77 16.85 7.24
C ASP A 26 17.50 17.10 5.92
N SER A 27 16.85 17.79 5.00
CA SER A 27 17.52 18.41 3.87
C SER A 27 17.26 19.90 3.87
N ASN A 28 18.14 20.63 4.54
CA ASN A 28 18.37 22.04 4.26
C ASN A 28 19.14 22.16 2.95
N SER A 29 18.50 22.75 1.96
CA SER A 29 19.15 23.24 0.76
C SER A 29 19.50 24.71 0.94
N ASP A 30 20.76 25.04 1.17
CA ASP A 30 21.29 26.36 0.88
C ASP A 30 22.62 26.28 0.15
N LYS A 31 22.78 27.22 -0.77
CA LYS A 31 23.82 27.37 -1.79
C LYS A 31 25.23 27.59 -1.21
N PRO A 32 26.26 27.37 -2.02
CA PRO A 32 27.65 27.35 -1.55
C PRO A 32 28.25 28.76 -1.38
N SER A 33 28.95 28.95 -0.27
CA SER A 33 29.94 29.99 -0.12
C SER A 33 31.29 29.34 0.24
N LYS A 34 32.30 29.65 -0.57
CA LYS A 34 33.71 29.34 -0.33
C LYS A 34 34.22 30.10 0.88
N ASN A 35 34.95 29.47 1.77
CA ASN A 35 36.29 29.95 2.16
C ASN A 35 37.00 28.96 3.10
N ASP A 36 38.31 29.00 2.91
CA ASP A 36 39.36 28.21 3.52
C ASP A 36 39.52 28.39 5.05
N GLY A 37 40.07 27.34 5.70
CA GLY A 37 40.94 27.61 6.83
C GLY A 37 40.82 26.73 8.08
N LYS A 38 41.71 25.73 8.15
CA LYS A 38 42.49 25.36 9.32
C LYS A 38 41.83 24.65 10.53
N LEU A 39 42.26 23.40 10.72
CA LEU A 39 42.24 22.58 11.96
C LEU A 39 42.89 23.32 13.15
N PRO A 40 42.46 23.05 14.40
CA PRO A 40 43.35 22.26 15.26
C PRO A 40 42.67 21.13 16.03
N THR A 41 43.46 20.10 16.25
CA THR A 41 43.41 19.05 17.22
C THR A 41 43.28 19.57 18.65
N ASP A 42 42.50 18.87 19.48
CA ASP A 42 43.01 18.39 20.78
C ASP A 42 42.07 17.37 21.44
N THR A 43 42.71 16.42 22.04
CA THR A 43 42.36 15.28 22.84
C THR A 43 41.82 15.69 24.21
N GLU A 44 40.82 14.98 24.73
CA GLU A 44 40.90 14.52 26.15
C GLU A 44 39.91 13.41 26.48
N THR A 45 40.46 12.42 27.11
CA THR A 45 39.94 11.23 27.76
C THR A 45 39.27 11.54 29.10
N SER A 46 38.15 10.91 29.45
CA SER A 46 37.92 10.53 30.83
C SER A 46 37.02 9.29 30.94
N GLN A 47 37.57 8.31 31.68
CA GLN A 47 36.97 7.06 32.11
C GLN A 47 36.03 7.28 33.30
N GLY A 48 35.00 6.46 33.42
CA GLY A 48 34.18 6.33 34.62
C GLY A 48 33.45 4.98 34.67
N LYS A 49 33.80 4.21 35.64
CA LYS A 49 33.56 2.80 36.00
C LYS A 49 32.08 2.41 36.24
N PRO A 50 31.79 1.08 36.28
CA PRO A 50 30.46 0.51 36.40
C PRO A 50 30.01 0.29 37.87
N LEU A 51 28.69 0.26 38.07
CA LEU A 51 28.07 -0.19 39.31
C LEU A 51 27.20 -1.44 39.04
N THR A 52 27.63 -2.51 39.67
CA THR A 52 26.92 -3.77 39.92
C THR A 52 26.11 -3.69 41.20
N GLU A 53 24.86 -4.15 41.18
CA GLU A 53 24.15 -4.76 42.34
C GLU A 53 22.92 -5.49 41.80
N LYS A 54 22.89 -6.72 41.98
CA LYS A 54 22.61 -7.82 42.93
C LYS A 54 21.16 -8.33 42.78
N LEU A 55 21.15 -9.58 42.41
CA LEU A 55 20.05 -10.55 42.40
C LEU A 55 19.34 -10.68 43.76
N GLN A 56 18.04 -10.90 43.72
CA GLN A 56 17.33 -11.64 44.76
C GLN A 56 16.29 -12.56 44.14
N GLU A 57 16.41 -13.85 44.44
CA GLU A 57 15.59 -14.96 43.97
C GLU A 57 14.42 -15.26 44.90
N THR A 58 13.37 -15.83 44.28
CA THR A 58 12.46 -16.93 44.67
C THR A 58 11.26 -16.63 45.58
N PRO A 59 10.15 -17.44 45.56
CA PRO A 59 10.07 -18.84 45.11
C PRO A 59 8.91 -19.22 44.15
N GLU A 60 9.07 -20.42 43.62
CA GLU A 60 8.09 -21.25 42.89
C GLU A 60 6.78 -21.48 43.62
N ASP A 61 5.67 -21.58 42.87
CA ASP A 61 4.61 -22.50 43.27
C ASP A 61 4.01 -23.20 42.04
N THR A 62 4.01 -24.52 42.16
CA THR A 62 3.58 -25.53 41.21
C THR A 62 2.06 -25.67 41.21
N ASN A 63 1.43 -25.67 40.01
CA ASN A 63 0.28 -26.56 39.75
C ASN A 63 -0.02 -26.66 38.22
N THR A 64 0.16 -27.84 37.71
CA THR A 64 -0.30 -28.36 36.39
C THR A 64 -1.49 -29.29 36.63
N PRO A 65 -2.25 -29.76 35.60
CA PRO A 65 -2.84 -29.12 34.42
C PRO A 65 -4.38 -29.35 34.37
N SER A 66 -5.06 -28.58 33.54
CA SER A 66 -6.39 -29.03 33.04
C SER A 66 -6.44 -28.81 31.51
N VAL A 67 -6.62 -29.92 30.82
CA VAL A 67 -6.85 -30.03 29.38
C VAL A 67 -8.29 -29.65 29.08
N GLY A 68 -8.49 -28.91 27.98
CA GLY A 68 -9.75 -28.87 27.26
C GLY A 68 -10.33 -27.49 27.03
N GLY A 69 -10.29 -27.07 25.79
CA GLY A 69 -11.03 -25.90 25.29
C GLY A 69 -10.36 -25.26 24.08
N THR A 70 -10.75 -25.72 22.91
CA THR A 70 -10.45 -25.01 21.65
C THR A 70 -10.91 -23.56 21.79
N PRO A 71 -10.05 -22.55 21.61
CA PRO A 71 -10.53 -21.18 21.59
C PRO A 71 -11.37 -20.99 20.33
N ALA A 72 -12.65 -20.70 20.52
CA ALA A 72 -13.49 -20.15 19.46
C ALA A 72 -12.80 -18.85 19.00
N GLU A 73 -12.47 -18.81 17.74
CA GLU A 73 -11.96 -17.64 17.02
C GLU A 73 -12.98 -16.51 17.17
N LYS A 74 -12.73 -15.59 18.10
CA LYS A 74 -13.46 -14.34 18.19
C LYS A 74 -13.11 -13.55 16.96
N THR A 75 -13.95 -13.59 15.96
CA THR A 75 -14.00 -12.58 14.91
C THR A 75 -14.36 -11.27 15.63
N GLU A 76 -13.35 -10.47 15.97
CA GLU A 76 -13.58 -9.12 16.47
C GLU A 76 -14.22 -8.32 15.32
N THR A 77 -15.52 -8.16 15.39
CA THR A 77 -16.24 -7.22 14.54
C THR A 77 -15.78 -5.83 14.94
N ILE A 78 -15.10 -5.14 14.03
CA ILE A 78 -14.70 -3.74 14.20
C ILE A 78 -15.96 -2.93 14.51
N PRO A 79 -16.04 -2.21 15.65
CA PRO A 79 -17.22 -1.43 15.98
C PRO A 79 -17.44 -0.34 14.93
N ILE A 80 -18.68 -0.16 14.51
CA ILE A 80 -19.05 0.93 13.60
C ILE A 80 -18.81 2.24 14.36
N SER A 81 -17.89 3.06 13.85
CA SER A 81 -17.58 4.36 14.41
C SER A 81 -18.79 5.27 14.40
N THR A 82 -19.02 5.94 15.53
CA THR A 82 -20.03 7.01 15.66
C THR A 82 -19.58 8.34 15.05
N VAL A 83 -18.34 8.42 14.52
CA VAL A 83 -17.88 9.59 13.77
C VAL A 83 -18.79 9.75 12.56
N SER A 84 -19.48 10.86 12.50
CA SER A 84 -20.42 11.23 11.42
C SER A 84 -19.68 11.35 10.08
N ASN A 85 -19.27 10.22 9.54
CA ASN A 85 -18.76 10.11 8.19
C ASN A 85 -19.98 10.15 7.25
N LYS A 86 -20.32 11.34 6.75
CA LYS A 86 -21.42 11.54 5.81
C LYS A 86 -21.24 10.77 4.50
N ASN A 87 -20.06 10.14 4.31
CA ASN A 87 -19.73 9.55 3.02
C ASN A 87 -20.04 8.05 3.00
N HIS A 88 -19.20 7.19 3.47
CA HIS A 88 -19.47 5.75 3.38
C HIS A 88 -18.67 4.96 4.43
N PRO A 89 -19.04 4.98 5.72
CA PRO A 89 -18.27 4.29 6.77
C PRO A 89 -18.23 2.77 6.58
N THR A 90 -19.36 2.16 6.19
CA THR A 90 -19.41 0.71 5.91
C THR A 90 -18.43 0.31 4.81
N ALA A 91 -18.35 1.12 3.76
CA ALA A 91 -17.44 0.88 2.65
C ALA A 91 -15.97 1.06 3.07
N SER A 92 -15.67 2.08 3.89
CA SER A 92 -14.32 2.28 4.45
C SER A 92 -13.88 1.05 5.24
N ILE A 93 -14.75 0.53 6.11
CA ILE A 93 -14.52 -0.69 6.91
C ILE A 93 -14.34 -1.91 6.00
N ALA A 94 -15.14 -2.05 4.93
CA ALA A 94 -15.01 -3.18 4.01
C ALA A 94 -13.63 -3.20 3.32
N GLY A 95 -13.13 -2.05 2.89
CA GLY A 95 -11.78 -1.93 2.33
C GLY A 95 -10.68 -2.25 3.34
N MET A 96 -10.79 -1.74 4.57
CA MET A 96 -9.84 -2.03 5.65
C MET A 96 -9.84 -3.52 6.04
N ASN A 97 -11.02 -4.11 6.17
CA ASN A 97 -11.15 -5.53 6.50
C ASN A 97 -10.49 -6.42 5.45
N LEU A 98 -10.63 -6.09 4.16
CA LEU A 98 -9.92 -6.82 3.12
C LEU A 98 -8.41 -6.76 3.35
N ILE A 99 -7.83 -5.57 3.58
CA ILE A 99 -6.38 -5.44 3.82
C ILE A 99 -5.96 -6.26 5.05
N SER A 100 -6.73 -6.18 6.13
CA SER A 100 -6.44 -6.92 7.38
C SER A 100 -6.49 -8.43 7.16
N LEU A 101 -7.48 -8.94 6.43
CA LEU A 101 -7.63 -10.37 6.10
C LEU A 101 -6.48 -10.87 5.20
N GLU A 102 -6.10 -10.11 4.18
CA GLU A 102 -4.97 -10.45 3.30
C GLU A 102 -3.65 -10.51 4.08
N ARG A 103 -3.44 -9.59 5.03
CA ARG A 103 -2.29 -9.63 5.95
C ARG A 103 -2.30 -10.91 6.80
N GLN A 104 -3.43 -11.21 7.44
CA GLN A 104 -3.58 -12.41 8.29
C GLN A 104 -3.36 -13.69 7.49
N ALA A 105 -3.91 -13.79 6.29
CA ALA A 105 -3.70 -14.92 5.40
C ALA A 105 -2.21 -15.15 5.08
N CYS A 106 -1.41 -14.08 5.05
CA CYS A 106 0.03 -14.15 4.81
C CYS A 106 0.87 -14.25 6.11
N GLY A 107 0.25 -14.53 7.24
CA GLY A 107 0.93 -14.74 8.52
C GLY A 107 1.41 -13.46 9.19
N LEU A 108 0.88 -12.31 8.77
CA LEU A 108 1.06 -11.02 9.44
C LEU A 108 -0.05 -10.80 10.47
N GLY A 109 0.17 -9.92 11.44
CA GLY A 109 -0.89 -9.45 12.33
C GLY A 109 -1.99 -8.73 11.55
N GLY A 110 -3.25 -8.92 11.99
CA GLY A 110 -4.37 -8.07 11.56
C GLY A 110 -4.14 -6.62 11.98
N LEU A 111 -4.93 -5.73 11.42
CA LEU A 111 -4.91 -4.30 11.76
C LEU A 111 -6.06 -3.99 12.70
N SER A 112 -5.76 -3.39 13.84
CA SER A 112 -6.76 -2.85 14.75
C SER A 112 -7.30 -1.53 14.22
N TYR A 113 -8.59 -1.30 14.41
CA TYR A 113 -9.20 -0.02 14.06
C TYR A 113 -8.73 1.09 15.01
N ASP A 114 -8.47 2.27 14.45
CA ASP A 114 -8.01 3.46 15.15
C ASP A 114 -8.82 4.67 14.69
N ASN A 115 -9.55 5.29 15.60
CA ASN A 115 -10.45 6.43 15.32
C ASN A 115 -9.67 7.66 14.82
N ASP A 116 -8.48 7.92 15.35
CA ASP A 116 -7.68 9.08 14.97
C ASP A 116 -7.14 8.91 13.55
N LEU A 117 -6.71 7.70 13.20
CA LEU A 117 -6.31 7.38 11.84
C LEU A 117 -7.48 7.42 10.86
N GLU A 118 -8.70 7.01 11.27
CA GLU A 118 -9.91 7.19 10.45
C GLU A 118 -10.19 8.66 10.21
N HIS A 119 -10.18 9.48 11.28
CA HIS A 119 -10.43 10.91 11.16
C HIS A 119 -9.46 11.58 10.17
N LEU A 120 -8.17 11.28 10.28
CA LEU A 120 -7.13 11.74 9.35
C LEU A 120 -7.43 11.32 7.91
N SER A 121 -7.79 10.05 7.71
CA SER A 121 -8.08 9.50 6.38
C SER A 121 -9.32 10.14 5.76
N VAL A 122 -10.39 10.32 6.54
CA VAL A 122 -11.64 10.97 6.08
C VAL A 122 -11.39 12.43 5.73
N GLN A 123 -10.70 13.17 6.61
CA GLN A 123 -10.42 14.59 6.39
C GLN A 123 -9.56 14.81 5.14
N HIS A 124 -8.55 13.96 4.92
CA HIS A 124 -7.72 14.06 3.72
C HIS A 124 -8.48 13.64 2.45
N ALA A 125 -9.32 12.60 2.52
CA ALA A 125 -10.20 12.24 1.42
C ALA A 125 -11.17 13.39 1.06
N GLN A 126 -11.71 14.09 2.06
CA GLN A 126 -12.58 15.28 1.87
C GLN A 126 -11.79 16.47 1.28
N TYR A 127 -10.53 16.64 1.65
CA TYR A 127 -9.66 17.66 1.04
C TYR A 127 -9.53 17.43 -0.47
N ILE A 128 -9.19 16.20 -0.89
CA ILE A 128 -9.06 15.84 -2.30
C ILE A 128 -10.41 15.90 -3.02
N GLN A 129 -11.48 15.41 -2.38
CA GLN A 129 -12.84 15.49 -2.88
C GLN A 129 -13.23 16.94 -3.20
N HIS A 130 -12.96 17.88 -2.29
CA HIS A 130 -13.26 19.30 -2.48
C HIS A 130 -12.53 19.86 -3.71
N MET A 131 -11.26 19.52 -3.89
CA MET A 131 -10.51 19.93 -5.09
C MET A 131 -11.19 19.44 -6.38
N PHE A 132 -11.44 18.14 -6.48
CA PHE A 132 -12.00 17.53 -7.69
C PHE A 132 -13.45 17.90 -7.97
N SER A 133 -14.21 18.32 -6.95
CA SER A 133 -15.59 18.80 -7.12
C SER A 133 -15.68 20.24 -7.59
N ASN A 134 -14.63 21.04 -7.37
CA ASN A 134 -14.67 22.48 -7.59
C ASN A 134 -13.66 22.98 -8.63
N ALA A 135 -12.79 22.11 -9.14
CA ALA A 135 -11.79 22.49 -10.11
C ALA A 135 -11.39 21.32 -11.04
N ASN A 136 -10.89 21.67 -12.22
CA ASN A 136 -10.24 20.71 -13.11
C ASN A 136 -8.77 20.54 -12.69
N VAL A 137 -8.46 19.45 -12.02
CA VAL A 137 -7.12 19.14 -11.48
C VAL A 137 -6.45 18.14 -12.41
N SER A 138 -5.41 18.58 -13.13
CA SER A 138 -4.70 17.74 -14.11
C SER A 138 -3.51 16.99 -13.52
N SER A 139 -2.84 17.56 -12.51
CA SER A 139 -1.67 16.96 -11.86
C SER A 139 -1.49 17.53 -10.46
N PHE A 140 -1.22 16.68 -9.48
CA PHE A 140 -0.91 17.06 -8.11
C PHE A 140 -0.26 15.89 -7.36
N ASN A 141 0.42 16.19 -6.26
CA ASN A 141 0.83 15.16 -5.31
C ASN A 141 -0.33 14.92 -4.34
N ALA A 142 -0.98 13.75 -4.42
CA ALA A 142 -2.16 13.45 -3.62
C ALA A 142 -1.88 13.41 -2.11
N HIS A 143 -0.63 13.18 -1.68
CA HIS A 143 -0.22 13.21 -0.28
C HIS A 143 0.06 14.62 0.25
N SER A 144 0.06 15.64 -0.63
CA SER A 144 0.33 17.02 -0.28
C SER A 144 -0.94 17.87 -0.31
N GLN A 145 -1.09 18.71 0.71
CA GLN A 145 -2.12 19.74 0.76
C GLN A 145 -1.53 21.15 0.46
N GLN A 146 -0.45 21.21 -0.30
CA GLN A 146 0.09 22.50 -0.75
C GLN A 146 -0.86 23.21 -1.71
N PRO A 147 -0.84 24.57 -1.76
CA PRO A 147 -1.54 25.31 -2.79
C PRO A 147 -1.06 24.90 -4.18
N LEU A 148 -1.98 24.72 -5.11
CA LEU A 148 -1.67 24.50 -6.52
C LEU A 148 -1.83 25.79 -7.29
N VAL A 149 -0.87 26.11 -8.15
CA VAL A 149 -0.88 27.31 -8.97
C VAL A 149 -2.13 27.34 -9.86
N GLY A 150 -2.89 28.41 -9.77
CA GLY A 150 -4.17 28.59 -10.46
C GLY A 150 -5.37 27.91 -9.80
N LEU A 151 -5.19 27.19 -8.71
CA LEU A 151 -6.22 26.52 -7.93
C LEU A 151 -6.20 26.90 -6.45
N GLU A 152 -5.65 28.03 -6.11
CA GLU A 152 -5.41 28.49 -4.72
C GLU A 152 -6.71 28.60 -3.92
N LYS A 153 -7.86 28.82 -4.58
CA LYS A 153 -9.16 28.90 -3.91
C LYS A 153 -9.68 27.57 -3.37
N THR A 154 -9.23 26.48 -3.94
CA THR A 154 -9.70 25.11 -3.60
C THR A 154 -8.60 24.23 -3.02
N THR A 155 -7.39 24.77 -2.88
CA THR A 155 -6.20 24.03 -2.41
C THR A 155 -5.48 24.79 -1.31
N GLY A 156 -4.56 24.11 -0.63
CA GLY A 156 -3.83 24.67 0.50
C GLY A 156 -4.77 25.06 1.64
N ILE A 157 -4.40 26.10 2.36
CA ILE A 157 -5.16 26.61 3.54
C ILE A 157 -6.56 27.12 3.20
N ASN A 158 -6.83 27.40 1.94
CA ASN A 158 -8.16 27.84 1.49
C ASN A 158 -9.14 26.70 1.27
N ASN A 159 -8.67 25.46 1.26
CA ASN A 159 -9.54 24.28 1.25
C ASN A 159 -10.09 24.06 2.68
N PRO A 160 -11.41 23.93 2.86
CA PRO A 160 -12.02 23.81 4.20
C PRO A 160 -11.61 22.55 4.98
N TYR A 161 -11.00 21.57 4.30
CA TYR A 161 -10.52 20.33 4.91
C TYR A 161 -8.99 20.32 5.06
N TYR A 162 -8.33 21.46 4.91
CA TYR A 162 -6.89 21.56 5.12
C TYR A 162 -6.53 21.22 6.56
N SER A 163 -5.54 20.36 6.75
CA SER A 163 -5.07 19.93 8.07
C SER A 163 -3.55 19.86 8.22
N GLY A 164 -2.80 20.12 7.15
CA GLY A 164 -1.34 20.12 7.14
C GLY A 164 -0.80 19.77 5.77
N VAL A 165 0.40 20.25 5.46
CA VAL A 165 0.97 20.14 4.10
C VAL A 165 1.20 18.69 3.69
N ASN A 166 1.81 17.90 4.56
CA ASN A 166 2.12 16.49 4.32
C ASN A 166 1.49 15.60 5.41
N PHE A 167 1.59 14.28 5.25
CA PHE A 167 0.98 13.35 6.19
C PHE A 167 1.52 13.50 7.62
N LYS A 168 2.81 13.77 7.79
CA LYS A 168 3.42 14.03 9.10
C LYS A 168 2.83 15.27 9.77
N ASP A 169 2.63 16.35 9.01
CA ASP A 169 2.03 17.58 9.54
C ASP A 169 0.58 17.32 10.01
N ARG A 170 -0.16 16.50 9.26
CA ARG A 170 -1.53 16.10 9.61
C ARG A 170 -1.59 15.25 10.89
N LEU A 171 -0.64 14.32 11.06
CA LEU A 171 -0.49 13.53 12.30
C LEU A 171 -0.21 14.44 13.51
N ILE A 172 0.69 15.43 13.34
CA ILE A 172 1.02 16.40 14.38
C ILE A 172 -0.21 17.25 14.73
N ALA A 173 -0.92 17.76 13.73
CA ALA A 173 -2.14 18.58 13.93
C ALA A 173 -3.25 17.81 14.65
N ALA A 174 -3.34 16.50 14.44
CA ALA A 174 -4.27 15.61 15.13
C ALA A 174 -3.79 15.17 16.52
N ASN A 175 -2.61 15.61 16.97
CA ASN A 175 -1.95 15.13 18.19
C ASN A 175 -1.78 13.60 18.23
N TYR A 176 -1.60 12.95 17.07
CA TYR A 176 -1.38 11.51 17.04
C TYR A 176 -0.06 11.17 17.74
N PRO A 177 -0.02 10.14 18.61
CA PRO A 177 1.15 9.82 19.40
C PRO A 177 2.43 9.64 18.58
N ASN A 178 3.50 10.38 18.91
CA ASN A 178 4.59 10.69 17.99
C ASN A 178 5.93 9.95 18.26
N SER A 179 6.10 9.23 19.36
CA SER A 179 7.47 8.95 19.83
C SER A 179 8.01 7.55 19.51
N SER A 180 7.19 6.62 18.97
CA SER A 180 7.61 5.24 18.73
C SER A 180 6.91 4.58 17.55
N TYR A 181 6.38 5.38 16.64
CA TYR A 181 5.55 4.88 15.55
C TYR A 181 6.19 5.08 14.19
N ILE A 182 5.98 4.09 13.33
CA ILE A 182 5.99 4.29 11.89
C ILE A 182 4.55 4.48 11.43
N ALA A 183 4.34 5.35 10.46
CA ALA A 183 3.02 5.57 9.89
C ALA A 183 3.11 5.81 8.39
N GLY A 184 2.04 5.49 7.68
CA GLY A 184 1.93 5.68 6.26
C GLY A 184 0.51 5.99 5.83
N GLU A 185 0.37 6.59 4.67
CA GLU A 185 -0.90 6.91 4.04
C GLU A 185 -0.96 6.26 2.66
N ASN A 186 -2.09 5.66 2.31
CA ASN A 186 -2.32 5.10 0.99
C ASN A 186 -3.59 5.72 0.42
N ILE A 187 -3.54 6.11 -0.84
CA ILE A 187 -4.63 6.82 -1.52
C ILE A 187 -4.94 6.11 -2.82
N SER A 188 -6.20 5.80 -3.02
CA SER A 188 -6.72 5.31 -4.28
C SER A 188 -7.85 6.22 -4.76
N HIS A 189 -7.80 6.60 -6.03
CA HIS A 189 -8.79 7.44 -6.68
C HIS A 189 -9.34 6.75 -7.92
N ARG A 190 -10.66 6.88 -8.13
CA ARG A 190 -11.34 6.35 -9.30
C ARG A 190 -12.46 7.27 -9.71
N THR A 191 -12.69 7.39 -11.01
CA THR A 191 -13.89 8.03 -11.58
C THR A 191 -14.63 7.02 -12.45
N ALA A 192 -15.93 6.85 -12.21
CA ALA A 192 -16.82 6.01 -13.00
C ALA A 192 -17.73 6.88 -13.85
N TYR A 193 -17.95 6.44 -15.09
CA TYR A 193 -18.87 7.07 -16.05
C TYR A 193 -19.83 6.01 -16.57
N SER A 194 -21.12 6.32 -16.65
CA SER A 194 -22.13 5.44 -17.23
C SER A 194 -23.29 6.24 -17.79
N SER A 195 -23.63 6.03 -19.05
CA SER A 195 -24.80 6.63 -19.69
C SER A 195 -26.13 6.08 -19.14
N ASN A 196 -26.12 4.92 -18.49
CA ASN A 196 -27.31 4.22 -17.98
C ASN A 196 -27.41 4.26 -16.44
N GLY A 197 -26.70 5.19 -15.79
CA GLY A 197 -26.59 5.28 -14.34
C GLY A 197 -25.49 4.41 -13.76
N LEU A 198 -25.08 4.74 -12.54
CA LEU A 198 -23.97 4.10 -11.83
C LEU A 198 -24.53 3.06 -10.85
N SER A 199 -24.21 1.78 -11.06
CA SER A 199 -24.85 0.65 -10.36
C SER A 199 -24.01 -0.02 -9.29
N LEU A 200 -22.71 0.31 -9.16
CA LEU A 200 -21.85 -0.33 -8.17
C LEU A 200 -22.00 0.33 -6.79
N SER A 201 -22.07 -0.51 -5.74
CA SER A 201 -22.11 -0.02 -4.37
C SER A 201 -20.76 0.58 -3.94
N PRO A 202 -20.76 1.55 -3.00
CA PRO A 202 -19.52 2.06 -2.42
C PRO A 202 -18.62 0.97 -1.83
N ASP A 203 -19.18 -0.07 -1.22
CA ASP A 203 -18.44 -1.19 -0.65
C ASP A 203 -17.65 -1.95 -1.73
N THR A 204 -18.29 -2.21 -2.88
CA THR A 204 -17.61 -2.86 -4.02
C THR A 204 -16.43 -2.02 -4.51
N HIS A 205 -16.60 -0.69 -4.58
CA HIS A 205 -15.51 0.21 -4.95
C HIS A 205 -14.39 0.21 -3.90
N ALA A 206 -14.71 0.27 -2.61
CA ALA A 206 -13.72 0.26 -1.54
C ALA A 206 -12.86 -1.01 -1.57
N ILE A 207 -13.50 -2.17 -1.69
CA ILE A 207 -12.84 -3.47 -1.80
C ILE A 207 -11.92 -3.52 -3.03
N ASP A 208 -12.39 -3.04 -4.17
CA ASP A 208 -11.59 -3.06 -5.40
C ASP A 208 -10.43 -2.05 -5.36
N MET A 209 -10.64 -0.89 -4.73
CA MET A 209 -9.60 0.11 -4.50
C MET A 209 -8.54 -0.38 -3.51
N ALA A 210 -8.95 -1.05 -2.43
CA ALA A 210 -8.04 -1.70 -1.48
C ALA A 210 -7.19 -2.80 -2.16
N ARG A 211 -7.79 -3.63 -3.02
CA ARG A 211 -7.05 -4.59 -3.85
C ARG A 211 -6.12 -3.90 -4.84
N GLY A 212 -6.50 -2.74 -5.35
CA GLY A 212 -5.65 -1.89 -6.19
C GLY A 212 -4.38 -1.47 -5.44
N LEU A 213 -4.52 -0.96 -4.22
CA LEU A 213 -3.40 -0.60 -3.36
C LEU A 213 -2.49 -1.80 -3.06
N LEU A 214 -3.06 -2.98 -2.83
CA LEU A 214 -2.30 -4.23 -2.64
C LEU A 214 -1.66 -4.76 -3.93
N SER A 215 -1.96 -4.22 -5.11
CA SER A 215 -1.29 -4.55 -6.37
C SER A 215 -0.19 -3.56 -6.76
N ALA A 216 -0.03 -2.49 -5.99
CA ALA A 216 0.87 -1.38 -6.27
C ALA A 216 2.10 -1.48 -5.33
N PRO A 217 3.32 -1.72 -5.83
CA PRO A 217 4.51 -2.02 -5.03
C PRO A 217 4.73 -1.10 -3.82
N TYR A 218 4.74 0.20 -4.01
CA TYR A 218 5.06 1.13 -2.92
C TYR A 218 3.93 1.28 -1.89
N HIS A 219 2.66 1.12 -2.31
CA HIS A 219 1.53 1.02 -1.39
C HIS A 219 1.53 -0.34 -0.67
N MET A 220 1.75 -1.42 -1.43
CA MET A 220 1.84 -2.78 -0.89
C MET A 220 2.84 -2.86 0.26
N ARG A 221 4.06 -2.30 0.10
CA ARG A 221 5.08 -2.25 1.16
C ARG A 221 4.54 -1.71 2.48
N THR A 222 3.77 -0.64 2.42
CA THR A 222 3.17 -0.03 3.61
C THR A 222 2.11 -0.94 4.21
N LEU A 223 1.20 -1.45 3.37
CA LEU A 223 0.05 -2.25 3.79
C LEU A 223 0.43 -3.62 4.35
N VAL A 224 1.48 -4.26 3.80
CA VAL A 224 1.97 -5.57 4.30
C VAL A 224 3.23 -5.47 5.16
N ASN A 225 3.53 -4.28 5.67
CA ASN A 225 4.63 -4.11 6.61
C ASN A 225 4.28 -4.82 7.93
N PRO A 226 5.12 -5.76 8.43
CA PRO A 226 4.87 -6.49 9.67
C PRO A 226 4.79 -5.60 10.91
N ASN A 227 5.36 -4.41 10.84
CA ASN A 227 5.38 -3.46 11.94
C ASN A 227 4.07 -2.68 12.11
N MET A 228 3.21 -2.67 11.09
CA MET A 228 1.91 -2.00 11.14
C MET A 228 0.89 -2.85 11.88
N ASN A 229 0.14 -2.24 12.80
CA ASN A 229 -0.83 -2.92 13.66
C ASN A 229 -2.15 -2.17 13.85
N SER A 230 -2.24 -0.90 13.43
CA SER A 230 -3.46 -0.10 13.50
C SER A 230 -3.74 0.62 12.19
N THR A 231 -5.01 0.90 11.92
CA THR A 231 -5.44 1.59 10.69
C THR A 231 -6.77 2.29 10.87
N GLY A 232 -6.96 3.33 10.07
CA GLY A 232 -8.25 3.95 9.81
C GLY A 232 -8.39 4.26 8.32
N ALA A 233 -9.63 4.33 7.82
CA ALA A 233 -9.88 4.63 6.42
C ALA A 233 -11.10 5.52 6.21
N GLY A 234 -11.09 6.28 5.12
CA GLY A 234 -12.22 7.04 4.61
C GLY A 234 -12.50 6.73 3.15
N LEU A 235 -13.75 6.40 2.82
CA LEU A 235 -14.24 6.42 1.45
C LEU A 235 -15.19 7.58 1.26
N VAL A 236 -14.84 8.50 0.37
CA VAL A 236 -15.72 9.61 -0.01
C VAL A 236 -16.06 9.52 -1.48
N THR A 237 -17.28 9.99 -1.81
CA THR A 237 -17.74 10.08 -3.19
C THR A 237 -18.00 11.54 -3.57
N TYR A 238 -17.89 11.83 -4.86
CA TYR A 238 -18.12 13.19 -5.37
C TYR A 238 -18.58 13.17 -6.81
N THR A 239 -19.13 14.29 -7.26
CA THR A 239 -19.35 14.55 -8.68
C THR A 239 -18.12 15.31 -9.20
N PRO A 240 -17.40 14.82 -10.23
CA PRO A 240 -16.28 15.55 -10.79
C PRO A 240 -16.73 16.91 -11.35
N PHE A 241 -15.85 17.89 -11.26
CA PHE A 241 -16.12 19.26 -11.71
C PHE A 241 -16.64 19.28 -13.15
N GLU A 242 -17.68 20.05 -13.39
CA GLU A 242 -18.38 20.18 -14.69
C GLU A 242 -18.94 18.86 -15.28
N LYS A 243 -19.11 17.82 -14.46
CA LYS A 243 -19.76 16.57 -14.90
C LYS A 243 -21.16 16.42 -14.34
N ASP A 244 -21.98 15.65 -15.05
CA ASP A 244 -23.32 15.31 -14.58
C ASP A 244 -23.27 14.24 -13.50
N ALA A 245 -23.91 14.53 -12.36
CA ALA A 245 -23.97 13.66 -11.19
C ALA A 245 -24.67 12.31 -11.45
N ASN A 246 -25.56 12.24 -12.46
CA ASN A 246 -26.28 11.01 -12.80
C ASN A 246 -25.39 10.05 -13.61
N THR A 247 -24.40 10.57 -14.32
CA THR A 247 -23.56 9.78 -15.24
C THR A 247 -22.11 9.70 -14.79
N SER A 248 -21.69 10.52 -13.81
CA SER A 248 -20.28 10.63 -13.41
C SER A 248 -20.15 10.64 -11.90
N LYS A 249 -19.31 9.78 -11.35
CA LYS A 249 -19.05 9.70 -9.93
C LYS A 249 -17.58 9.40 -9.64
N GLY A 250 -16.98 10.21 -8.78
CA GLY A 250 -15.65 9.98 -8.25
C GLY A 250 -15.70 9.25 -6.91
N TYR A 251 -14.69 8.45 -6.65
CA TYR A 251 -14.46 7.70 -5.42
C TYR A 251 -13.02 7.94 -4.96
N LEU A 252 -12.88 8.24 -3.69
CA LEU A 252 -11.58 8.41 -3.02
C LEU A 252 -11.55 7.50 -1.81
N PHE A 253 -10.62 6.58 -1.79
CA PHE A 253 -10.33 5.70 -0.66
C PHE A 253 -8.96 6.06 -0.11
N VAL A 254 -8.93 6.58 1.11
CA VAL A 254 -7.71 6.93 1.84
C VAL A 254 -7.62 6.02 3.05
N THR A 255 -6.46 5.43 3.29
CA THR A 255 -6.16 4.69 4.51
C THR A 255 -4.88 5.19 5.14
N SER A 256 -4.96 5.52 6.42
CA SER A 256 -3.83 5.79 7.30
C SER A 256 -3.53 4.54 8.10
N ILE A 257 -2.28 4.17 8.19
CA ILE A 257 -1.82 2.97 8.90
C ILE A 257 -0.65 3.34 9.80
N ALA A 258 -0.59 2.76 10.99
CA ALA A 258 0.48 3.02 11.95
C ALA A 258 0.92 1.73 12.65
N GLY A 259 2.10 1.78 13.26
CA GLY A 259 2.63 0.65 14.00
C GLY A 259 3.96 0.94 14.70
N SER A 260 4.55 -0.09 15.27
CA SER A 260 5.75 0.00 16.05
C SER A 260 7.01 0.13 15.18
N MET A 261 8.02 0.83 15.67
CA MET A 261 9.37 0.82 15.07
C MET A 261 10.03 -0.57 15.10
N THR A 262 9.56 -1.45 15.99
CA THR A 262 10.14 -2.78 16.21
C THR A 262 9.27 -3.84 15.55
N THR A 263 9.89 -4.69 14.73
CA THR A 263 9.20 -5.85 14.13
C THR A 263 8.87 -6.89 15.22
N PRO A 264 7.65 -7.46 15.21
CA PRO A 264 7.28 -8.55 16.11
C PRO A 264 8.24 -9.73 15.98
N LYS A 265 8.72 -10.26 17.13
CA LYS A 265 9.78 -11.30 17.15
C LYS A 265 9.41 -12.59 16.43
N ASP A 266 8.13 -12.95 16.44
CA ASP A 266 7.60 -14.13 15.76
C ASP A 266 7.57 -14.02 14.24
N ILE A 267 7.75 -12.81 13.70
CA ILE A 267 7.72 -12.51 12.25
C ILE A 267 9.11 -12.07 11.76
N ALA A 268 9.93 -11.48 12.62
CA ALA A 268 11.17 -10.80 12.27
C ALA A 268 12.11 -11.62 11.37
N ASN A 269 12.24 -12.93 11.66
CA ASN A 269 13.10 -13.87 10.93
C ASN A 269 12.37 -14.68 9.84
N LYS A 270 11.11 -14.35 9.54
CA LYS A 270 10.33 -15.04 8.48
C LYS A 270 10.43 -14.30 7.17
N ILE A 271 10.57 -15.06 6.08
CA ILE A 271 10.39 -14.53 4.73
C ILE A 271 8.91 -14.31 4.51
N ILE A 272 8.51 -13.06 4.41
CA ILE A 272 7.15 -12.64 4.11
C ILE A 272 7.03 -12.42 2.61
N THR A 273 5.97 -12.95 2.00
CA THR A 273 5.60 -12.65 0.61
C THR A 273 4.17 -12.14 0.56
N TYR A 274 3.91 -11.24 -0.38
CA TYR A 274 2.55 -10.89 -0.78
C TYR A 274 2.52 -10.75 -2.33
N PRO A 275 1.61 -11.44 -3.03
CA PRO A 275 0.71 -12.47 -2.52
C PRO A 275 1.45 -13.63 -1.85
N CYS A 276 0.75 -14.39 -1.02
CA CYS A 276 1.27 -15.58 -0.34
C CYS A 276 0.45 -16.83 -0.71
N ALA A 277 0.80 -17.97 -0.15
CA ALA A 277 0.15 -19.25 -0.47
C ALA A 277 -1.37 -19.29 -0.22
N ALA A 278 -1.89 -18.44 0.68
CA ALA A 278 -3.31 -18.36 0.99
C ALA A 278 -4.05 -17.23 0.24
N SER A 279 -3.34 -16.40 -0.51
CA SER A 279 -3.95 -15.26 -1.20
C SER A 279 -4.86 -15.71 -2.34
N THR A 280 -6.11 -15.23 -2.30
CA THR A 280 -7.13 -15.49 -3.32
C THR A 280 -7.80 -14.19 -3.76
N GLY A 281 -8.33 -14.15 -4.97
CA GLY A 281 -8.95 -12.94 -5.50
C GLY A 281 -7.96 -11.79 -5.73
N VAL A 282 -6.67 -12.11 -5.86
CA VAL A 282 -5.60 -11.16 -6.15
C VAL A 282 -5.86 -10.46 -7.48
N LYS A 283 -5.65 -9.15 -7.58
CA LYS A 283 -5.78 -8.44 -8.87
C LYS A 283 -4.89 -9.07 -9.93
N THR A 284 -5.35 -9.05 -11.16
CA THR A 284 -4.60 -9.63 -12.29
C THR A 284 -3.37 -8.80 -12.66
N GLY A 285 -3.33 -7.52 -12.32
CA GLY A 285 -2.18 -6.68 -12.66
C GLY A 285 -2.14 -5.34 -11.96
N LEU A 286 -1.03 -4.66 -12.20
CA LEU A 286 -0.78 -3.27 -11.85
C LEU A 286 -1.10 -2.39 -13.06
N PHE A 287 -2.06 -1.48 -12.89
CA PHE A 287 -2.53 -0.58 -13.95
C PHE A 287 -2.05 0.85 -13.79
N ASN A 288 -1.72 1.26 -12.59
CA ASN A 288 -1.17 2.59 -12.32
C ASN A 288 -0.58 2.65 -10.90
N GLU A 289 0.50 3.38 -10.73
CA GLU A 289 1.07 3.72 -9.43
C GLU A 289 1.95 4.97 -9.55
N SER A 290 2.03 5.75 -8.48
CA SER A 290 3.00 6.83 -8.31
C SER A 290 3.64 6.72 -6.92
N PRO A 291 4.97 6.62 -6.85
CA PRO A 291 5.93 6.66 -7.97
C PRO A 291 5.82 5.42 -8.87
N ASN A 292 6.17 5.55 -10.15
CA ASN A 292 6.03 4.49 -11.14
C ASN A 292 7.14 3.43 -10.96
N PRO A 293 6.83 2.15 -10.66
CA PRO A 293 7.84 1.10 -10.46
C PRO A 293 8.56 0.67 -11.75
N VAL A 294 8.05 1.07 -12.90
CA VAL A 294 8.66 0.86 -14.22
C VAL A 294 9.16 2.17 -14.83
N GLN A 295 9.47 3.17 -14.00
CA GLN A 295 10.06 4.44 -14.44
C GLN A 295 11.35 4.19 -15.21
N GLY A 296 11.59 5.00 -16.25
CA GLY A 296 12.73 4.81 -17.15
C GLY A 296 12.45 3.84 -18.31
N THR A 297 11.29 3.18 -18.31
CA THR A 297 10.76 2.46 -19.48
C THR A 297 9.74 3.34 -20.22
N ASN A 298 9.41 2.99 -21.46
CA ASN A 298 8.36 3.67 -22.22
C ASN A 298 6.95 3.13 -21.91
N ARG A 299 6.80 2.32 -20.84
CA ARG A 299 5.54 1.66 -20.50
C ARG A 299 4.56 2.63 -19.86
N ASN A 300 3.36 2.68 -20.39
CA ASN A 300 2.21 3.32 -19.74
C ASN A 300 1.35 2.23 -19.09
N LEU A 301 1.46 2.09 -17.80
CA LEU A 301 0.73 1.06 -17.04
C LEU A 301 -0.79 1.11 -17.23
N ALA A 302 -1.38 2.29 -17.46
CA ALA A 302 -2.82 2.42 -17.65
C ALA A 302 -3.33 1.73 -18.93
N THR A 303 -2.50 1.67 -19.97
CA THR A 303 -2.86 1.03 -21.26
C THR A 303 -2.13 -0.29 -21.49
N ASP A 304 -0.97 -0.45 -20.86
CA ASP A 304 -0.12 -1.64 -20.97
C ASP A 304 0.33 -2.09 -19.57
N PRO A 305 -0.55 -2.73 -18.78
CA PRO A 305 -0.28 -3.16 -17.43
C PRO A 305 0.76 -4.28 -17.38
N ILE A 306 1.39 -4.44 -16.23
CA ILE A 306 2.13 -5.65 -15.86
C ILE A 306 1.24 -6.55 -14.98
N GLY A 307 1.66 -7.79 -14.77
CA GLY A 307 0.98 -8.68 -13.82
C GLY A 307 1.07 -8.18 -12.38
N HIS A 308 0.32 -8.81 -11.49
CA HIS A 308 0.36 -8.49 -10.05
C HIS A 308 1.78 -8.68 -9.50
N PRO A 309 2.42 -7.65 -8.94
CA PRO A 309 3.76 -7.77 -8.36
C PRO A 309 3.79 -8.71 -7.15
N VAL A 310 4.92 -9.38 -6.94
CA VAL A 310 5.16 -10.20 -5.74
C VAL A 310 6.20 -9.53 -4.87
N HIS A 311 5.80 -9.11 -3.67
CA HIS A 311 6.67 -8.55 -2.65
C HIS A 311 7.37 -9.65 -1.86
N ILE A 312 8.65 -9.45 -1.55
CA ILE A 312 9.46 -10.33 -0.72
C ILE A 312 10.17 -9.46 0.33
N ARG A 313 10.05 -9.82 1.59
CA ARG A 313 10.69 -9.11 2.70
C ARG A 313 11.17 -10.08 3.79
N LEU A 314 12.33 -9.77 4.38
CA LEU A 314 12.83 -10.41 5.60
C LEU A 314 13.31 -9.34 6.57
N ALA A 315 12.52 -9.06 7.61
CA ALA A 315 12.74 -7.89 8.46
C ALA A 315 14.10 -7.89 9.20
N ASP A 316 14.54 -9.03 9.68
CA ASP A 316 15.83 -9.17 10.42
C ASP A 316 17.05 -9.33 9.52
N ALA A 317 16.87 -9.37 8.19
CA ALA A 317 18.01 -9.41 7.30
C ALA A 317 18.59 -8.01 7.06
N ASN A 318 19.90 -7.92 6.99
CA ASN A 318 20.57 -6.72 6.49
C ASN A 318 20.43 -6.60 4.98
N THR A 319 20.51 -7.73 4.27
CA THR A 319 20.38 -7.81 2.81
C THR A 319 19.69 -9.09 2.39
N ILE A 320 18.91 -9.02 1.30
CA ILE A 320 18.47 -10.19 0.55
C ILE A 320 18.85 -10.05 -0.92
N LYS A 321 19.12 -11.19 -1.59
CA LYS A 321 19.26 -11.26 -3.06
C LYS A 321 18.35 -12.37 -3.56
N VAL A 322 17.43 -12.02 -4.43
CA VAL A 322 16.47 -12.95 -5.02
C VAL A 322 16.96 -13.37 -6.40
N SER A 323 16.90 -14.67 -6.70
CA SER A 323 17.36 -15.25 -7.95
C SER A 323 16.52 -16.47 -8.33
N ASN A 324 16.78 -17.04 -9.52
CA ASN A 324 16.11 -18.23 -10.06
C ASN A 324 14.57 -18.15 -10.02
N VAL A 325 14.05 -16.93 -10.27
CA VAL A 325 12.62 -16.65 -10.18
C VAL A 325 11.87 -17.29 -11.33
N LYS A 326 10.75 -17.95 -11.01
CA LYS A 326 9.78 -18.47 -11.97
C LYS A 326 8.36 -18.15 -11.51
N ILE A 327 7.53 -17.70 -12.42
CA ILE A 327 6.08 -17.57 -12.25
C ILE A 327 5.41 -18.38 -13.35
N ILE A 328 4.56 -19.34 -12.99
CA ILE A 328 3.92 -20.25 -13.92
C ILE A 328 2.40 -20.17 -13.74
N ASP A 329 1.66 -19.88 -14.82
CA ASP A 329 0.22 -20.14 -14.87
C ASP A 329 0.02 -21.66 -14.82
N VAL A 330 -0.52 -22.16 -13.72
CA VAL A 330 -0.61 -23.62 -13.47
C VAL A 330 -1.50 -24.32 -14.49
N LYS A 331 -2.64 -23.71 -14.83
CA LYS A 331 -3.62 -24.28 -15.75
C LYS A 331 -3.12 -24.33 -17.20
N ARG A 332 -2.45 -23.28 -17.64
CA ARG A 332 -2.00 -23.12 -19.04
C ARG A 332 -0.56 -23.59 -19.24
N ASN A 333 0.14 -23.88 -18.16
CA ASN A 333 1.58 -24.21 -18.15
C ASN A 333 2.44 -23.17 -18.88
N ILE A 334 2.11 -21.88 -18.66
CA ILE A 334 2.82 -20.76 -19.28
C ILE A 334 3.79 -20.18 -18.23
N ASN A 335 5.06 -20.10 -18.58
CA ASN A 335 6.05 -19.35 -17.81
C ASN A 335 5.91 -17.86 -18.12
N ILE A 336 5.69 -17.04 -17.07
CA ILE A 336 5.54 -15.59 -17.19
C ILE A 336 6.93 -14.95 -17.08
N PRO A 337 7.38 -14.18 -18.07
CA PRO A 337 8.58 -13.37 -17.96
C PRO A 337 8.51 -12.42 -16.76
N ILE A 338 9.65 -12.10 -16.16
CA ILE A 338 9.70 -11.22 -14.98
C ILE A 338 10.80 -10.18 -15.10
N ASN A 339 10.57 -9.03 -14.46
CA ASN A 339 11.60 -8.10 -14.02
C ASN A 339 11.69 -8.10 -12.51
N MET A 340 12.80 -7.64 -11.97
CA MET A 340 13.01 -7.52 -10.52
C MET A 340 13.25 -6.06 -10.15
N ILE A 341 12.77 -5.68 -8.98
CA ILE A 341 13.17 -4.45 -8.29
C ILE A 341 13.76 -4.84 -6.93
N ASP A 342 14.96 -4.37 -6.65
CA ASP A 342 15.62 -4.47 -5.36
C ASP A 342 16.40 -3.17 -5.09
N THR A 343 17.13 -3.09 -3.99
CA THR A 343 17.86 -1.86 -3.61
C THR A 343 18.90 -1.41 -4.65
N ASP A 344 19.40 -2.32 -5.49
CA ASP A 344 20.45 -2.03 -6.46
C ASP A 344 19.89 -1.48 -7.78
N ASN A 345 18.72 -1.96 -8.21
CA ASN A 345 18.09 -1.64 -9.49
C ASN A 345 16.74 -0.92 -9.39
N ASP A 346 16.39 -0.41 -8.20
CA ASP A 346 15.18 0.38 -7.99
C ASP A 346 15.22 1.64 -8.88
N PRO A 347 14.19 1.89 -9.69
CA PRO A 347 14.11 3.10 -10.52
C PRO A 347 14.07 4.40 -9.71
N HIS A 348 13.78 4.32 -8.41
CA HIS A 348 13.76 5.43 -7.45
C HIS A 348 14.98 5.44 -6.51
N LYS A 349 16.09 4.80 -6.92
CA LYS A 349 17.33 4.77 -6.15
C LYS A 349 17.80 6.18 -5.77
N GLY A 350 18.18 6.36 -4.49
CA GLY A 350 18.60 7.65 -3.95
C GLY A 350 17.45 8.58 -3.55
N THR A 351 16.21 8.13 -3.65
CA THR A 351 15.03 8.85 -3.15
C THR A 351 14.46 8.20 -1.89
N SER A 352 13.48 8.84 -1.26
CA SER A 352 12.73 8.28 -0.13
C SER A 352 11.89 7.04 -0.49
N TYR A 353 11.70 6.77 -1.77
CA TYR A 353 10.95 5.61 -2.26
C TYR A 353 11.82 4.37 -2.47
N GLN A 354 13.14 4.52 -2.50
CA GLN A 354 14.06 3.41 -2.71
C GLN A 354 13.75 2.23 -1.78
N LEU A 355 13.80 1.02 -2.33
CA LEU A 355 13.65 -0.21 -1.56
C LEU A 355 14.84 -0.40 -0.61
N PRO A 356 14.58 -0.78 0.65
CA PRO A 356 15.64 -1.21 1.55
C PRO A 356 16.25 -2.53 1.08
N ALA A 357 17.48 -2.80 1.51
CA ALA A 357 18.24 -3.96 1.05
C ALA A 357 17.67 -5.33 1.49
N ASN A 358 16.69 -5.33 2.38
CA ASN A 358 15.97 -6.52 2.86
C ASN A 358 14.58 -6.70 2.20
N GLU A 359 14.32 -6.01 1.09
CA GLU A 359 13.10 -6.12 0.31
C GLU A 359 13.39 -6.28 -1.18
N ALA A 360 12.49 -6.94 -1.89
CA ALA A 360 12.49 -7.05 -3.35
C ALA A 360 11.07 -7.20 -3.90
N PHE A 361 10.87 -6.83 -5.17
CA PHE A 361 9.66 -7.12 -5.94
C PHE A 361 9.98 -7.94 -7.19
N ILE A 362 9.16 -8.94 -7.44
CA ILE A 362 9.07 -9.61 -8.74
C ILE A 362 7.94 -8.94 -9.52
N LEU A 363 8.23 -8.43 -10.71
CA LEU A 363 7.27 -7.79 -11.60
C LEU A 363 6.97 -8.73 -12.78
N PRO A 364 5.79 -9.39 -12.83
CA PRO A 364 5.43 -10.25 -13.96
C PRO A 364 5.18 -9.42 -15.22
N ILE A 365 5.87 -9.73 -16.31
CA ILE A 365 5.73 -9.06 -17.61
C ILE A 365 4.73 -9.83 -18.45
N THR A 366 3.60 -9.22 -18.76
CA THR A 366 2.43 -9.88 -19.35
C THR A 366 2.11 -9.46 -20.78
N ASP A 367 3.08 -8.85 -21.47
CA ASP A 367 2.92 -8.23 -22.79
C ASP A 367 2.33 -9.19 -23.86
N ASN A 368 2.71 -10.45 -23.79
CA ASN A 368 2.27 -11.48 -24.71
C ASN A 368 0.96 -12.18 -24.28
N LEU A 369 0.38 -11.81 -23.13
CA LEU A 369 -0.86 -12.42 -22.66
C LEU A 369 -2.06 -11.71 -23.25
N LYS A 370 -3.03 -12.51 -23.73
CA LYS A 370 -4.34 -12.04 -24.14
C LYS A 370 -5.33 -12.25 -23.00
N SER A 371 -4.99 -11.73 -21.83
CA SER A 371 -5.68 -12.03 -20.57
C SER A 371 -7.02 -11.30 -20.41
N CYS A 372 -7.32 -10.33 -21.27
CA CYS A 372 -8.66 -9.73 -21.37
C CYS A 372 -9.63 -10.68 -22.03
N GLU A 373 -10.48 -11.33 -21.29
CA GLU A 373 -11.41 -12.32 -21.84
C GLU A 373 -12.74 -11.70 -22.29
N VAL A 374 -13.09 -10.53 -21.77
CA VAL A 374 -14.38 -9.87 -22.02
C VAL A 374 -14.24 -8.37 -22.24
N GLY A 375 -15.31 -7.73 -22.73
CA GLY A 375 -15.41 -6.28 -22.88
C GLY A 375 -14.65 -5.70 -24.09
N ASN A 376 -14.48 -4.39 -24.10
CA ASN A 376 -13.89 -3.65 -25.22
C ASN A 376 -12.38 -3.93 -25.40
N ARG A 377 -11.72 -4.48 -24.38
CA ARG A 377 -10.31 -4.84 -24.40
C ARG A 377 -10.07 -6.33 -24.66
N LYS A 378 -11.10 -7.09 -25.06
CA LYS A 378 -10.98 -8.52 -25.33
C LYS A 378 -9.80 -8.82 -26.25
N GLY A 379 -8.95 -9.74 -25.85
CA GLY A 379 -7.74 -10.13 -26.58
C GLY A 379 -6.52 -9.23 -26.36
N GLN A 380 -6.61 -8.22 -25.49
CA GLN A 380 -5.48 -7.38 -25.09
C GLN A 380 -4.83 -7.89 -23.80
N ASN A 381 -3.72 -7.26 -23.42
CA ASN A 381 -3.07 -7.47 -22.13
C ASN A 381 -3.86 -6.83 -20.98
N CYS A 382 -4.13 -7.62 -19.95
CA CYS A 382 -4.84 -7.25 -18.74
C CYS A 382 -4.13 -7.76 -17.48
N GLY A 383 -2.82 -7.84 -17.56
CA GLY A 383 -2.03 -8.51 -16.54
C GLY A 383 -2.14 -10.04 -16.67
N LEU A 384 -2.13 -10.71 -15.57
CA LEU A 384 -2.32 -12.17 -15.47
C LEU A 384 -3.74 -12.58 -15.89
N TYR A 385 -3.95 -13.83 -16.25
CA TYR A 385 -5.30 -14.36 -16.48
C TYR A 385 -6.11 -14.33 -15.19
N GLY A 386 -7.40 -14.04 -15.30
CA GLY A 386 -8.33 -14.06 -14.17
C GLY A 386 -8.69 -15.47 -13.71
N ASN A 387 -9.10 -15.59 -12.43
CA ASN A 387 -9.52 -16.82 -11.77
C ASN A 387 -8.54 -18.00 -11.98
N SER A 388 -7.24 -17.69 -12.04
CA SER A 388 -6.17 -18.62 -12.36
C SER A 388 -5.20 -18.78 -11.21
N ASP A 389 -4.62 -19.97 -11.07
CA ASP A 389 -3.58 -20.27 -10.08
C ASP A 389 -2.20 -20.02 -10.67
N TYR A 390 -1.38 -19.28 -9.92
CA TYR A 390 0.00 -18.95 -10.29
C TYR A 390 0.96 -19.51 -9.26
N GLN A 391 1.86 -20.37 -9.73
CA GLN A 391 2.95 -20.89 -8.91
C GLN A 391 4.15 -19.96 -9.02
N VAL A 392 4.63 -19.49 -7.87
CA VAL A 392 5.86 -18.69 -7.74
C VAL A 392 6.92 -19.55 -7.10
N SER A 393 8.14 -19.50 -7.66
CA SER A 393 9.33 -20.07 -7.01
C SER A 393 10.53 -19.15 -7.20
N PHE A 394 11.39 -19.08 -6.19
CA PHE A 394 12.62 -18.29 -6.20
C PHE A 394 13.61 -18.80 -5.16
N ASP A 395 14.87 -18.48 -5.37
CA ASP A 395 15.91 -18.60 -4.36
C ASP A 395 16.16 -17.22 -3.72
N ILE A 396 16.44 -17.22 -2.42
CA ILE A 396 16.77 -16.02 -1.64
C ILE A 396 18.06 -16.25 -0.87
N LEU A 397 19.08 -15.45 -1.16
CA LEU A 397 20.34 -15.42 -0.43
C LEU A 397 20.27 -14.35 0.66
N ILE A 398 20.31 -14.79 1.92
CA ILE A 398 20.15 -13.94 3.09
C ILE A 398 21.53 -13.57 3.63
N ASN A 399 21.78 -12.26 3.80
CA ASN A 399 23.03 -11.71 4.37
C ASN A 399 24.28 -12.26 3.67
N ASN A 400 24.21 -12.57 2.37
CA ASN A 400 25.27 -13.20 1.57
C ASN A 400 25.81 -14.54 2.13
N LYS A 401 25.01 -15.26 2.93
CA LYS A 401 25.43 -16.50 3.59
C LYS A 401 24.46 -17.66 3.40
N ASN A 402 23.20 -17.45 3.70
CA ASN A 402 22.20 -18.52 3.76
C ASN A 402 21.35 -18.48 2.51
N LEU A 403 21.32 -19.57 1.75
CA LEU A 403 20.48 -19.73 0.58
C LEU A 403 19.24 -20.55 0.94
N GLU A 404 18.07 -20.03 0.66
CA GLU A 404 16.81 -20.72 0.83
C GLU A 404 16.01 -20.70 -0.47
N THR A 405 15.26 -21.76 -0.75
CA THR A 405 14.32 -21.82 -1.88
C THR A 405 12.91 -21.69 -1.36
N ARG A 406 12.11 -20.88 -2.02
CA ARG A 406 10.69 -20.69 -1.72
C ARG A 406 9.82 -21.08 -2.91
N LYS A 407 8.67 -21.69 -2.62
CA LYS A 407 7.67 -22.06 -3.61
C LYS A 407 6.29 -21.97 -3.00
N PHE A 408 5.37 -21.30 -3.66
CA PHE A 408 3.97 -21.20 -3.27
C PHE A 408 3.06 -20.95 -4.48
N THR A 409 1.75 -21.04 -4.26
CA THR A 409 0.74 -20.76 -5.28
C THR A 409 -0.25 -19.75 -4.73
N PHE A 410 -0.61 -18.74 -5.51
CA PHE A 410 -1.68 -17.79 -5.23
C PHE A 410 -2.72 -17.83 -6.35
N LYS A 411 -3.94 -17.30 -6.08
CA LYS A 411 -5.02 -17.28 -7.05
C LYS A 411 -5.47 -15.85 -7.37
N THR A 412 -5.53 -15.53 -8.66
CA THR A 412 -6.11 -14.27 -9.13
C THR A 412 -7.63 -14.27 -9.00
N GLY A 413 -8.20 -13.08 -8.82
CA GLY A 413 -9.62 -12.82 -8.98
C GLY A 413 -10.03 -12.73 -10.45
N PRO A 414 -11.27 -12.33 -10.73
CA PRO A 414 -11.71 -12.04 -12.09
C PRO A 414 -10.87 -10.88 -12.67
N VAL A 415 -10.74 -10.88 -14.00
CA VAL A 415 -10.15 -9.73 -14.69
C VAL A 415 -11.09 -8.55 -14.48
N ASN A 416 -10.62 -7.55 -13.80
CA ASN A 416 -11.39 -6.36 -13.50
C ASN A 416 -10.68 -5.14 -14.10
N TYR A 417 -11.26 -4.66 -15.22
CA TYR A 417 -10.92 -3.38 -15.81
C TYR A 417 -11.77 -2.32 -15.19
N SER A 418 -11.24 -1.70 -14.25
CA SER A 418 -11.90 -0.52 -13.71
C SER A 418 -10.89 0.56 -13.39
#